data_fbe93e5a9614f4b7f3bdbe25de784c8a
#
_entry.id   fbe93e5a9614f4b7f3bdbe25de784c8a
#
_cell.length_a   1.000
_cell.length_b   1.000
_cell.length_c   1.000
_cell.angle_alpha   90.00
_cell.angle_beta   90.00
_cell.angle_gamma   90.00
#
_symmetry.space_group_name_H-M   'P 1'
#
loop_
_entity.id
_entity.type
_entity.pdbx_description
1 polymer ?
#
loop_
_entity_poly.entity_id
_entity_poly.type
_entity_poly.pdbx_seq_one_letter_code
_entity_poly.pdbx_strand_id
1 'polypeptide(L)'
;MLKKILFFFLLLLCASSYAQTVRKYSNEFMNIGVDAAALGMANAVTSSTNDVNSGYWNPAGLVHLEDHQLSLMHANYFANIAQYDYIAYANTIDDDSAWGISLIRFGVDDIMNTTELIDSQGNIDYNRISLFSTADYGVTFSYARKLQVPGFQYGVNAKVIRRIIGKFASSWGFGFDAALQFEKNDWQFGLMVRDITTTYNVWSIDEAEYKKIANAIPGQNQELPESTEITAPKVQLGLSKKFIVRYDYSILAAANINMQFAKTNEIISTDFVSIDPALGFEFGYTDLVFLRAGVGNFQNIQQIDNSEKVGFQPNIGLGFKYKGIQIDYALTNLGNQSAALYSNIFSLKVDLGLFRN
;
A
#
# COMPACT_ATOMS: atom_id res chain seq x y z
N MET A 1 35.94 17.76 -2.48
CA MET A 1 35.34 16.45 -2.48
C MET A 1 33.82 16.56 -2.75
N LEU A 2 33.08 17.37 -2.04
CA LEU A 2 31.62 17.56 -2.20
C LEU A 2 31.16 17.93 -3.63
N LYS A 3 31.87 18.85 -4.31
CA LYS A 3 31.56 19.25 -5.70
C LYS A 3 31.72 18.11 -6.71
N LYS A 4 32.65 17.19 -6.49
CA LYS A 4 32.83 16.01 -7.36
C LYS A 4 31.73 14.96 -7.13
N ILE A 5 31.28 14.81 -5.89
CA ILE A 5 30.16 13.91 -5.52
C ILE A 5 28.84 14.46 -6.10
N LEU A 6 28.61 15.76 -6.00
CA LEU A 6 27.43 16.43 -6.58
C LEU A 6 27.41 16.31 -8.11
N PHE A 7 28.56 16.46 -8.77
CA PHE A 7 28.69 16.31 -10.22
C PHE A 7 28.45 14.87 -10.67
N PHE A 8 28.91 13.88 -9.90
CA PHE A 8 28.68 12.46 -10.18
C PHE A 8 27.21 12.07 -9.98
N PHE A 9 26.56 12.68 -8.99
CA PHE A 9 25.11 12.50 -8.75
C PHE A 9 24.27 13.15 -9.85
N LEU A 10 24.68 14.30 -10.37
CA LEU A 10 24.02 14.97 -11.49
C LEU A 10 24.19 14.17 -12.80
N LEU A 11 25.35 13.53 -13.01
CA LEU A 11 25.61 12.67 -14.18
C LEU A 11 24.80 11.37 -14.13
N LEU A 12 24.59 10.80 -12.94
CA LEU A 12 23.71 9.64 -12.74
C LEU A 12 22.23 9.95 -13.03
N LEU A 13 21.79 11.17 -12.72
CA LEU A 13 20.43 11.63 -13.03
C LEU A 13 20.18 11.84 -14.54
N CYS A 14 21.23 12.17 -15.31
CA CYS A 14 21.14 12.33 -16.77
C CYS A 14 21.18 11.00 -17.56
N ALA A 15 21.61 9.90 -16.95
CA ALA A 15 21.74 8.61 -17.63
C ALA A 15 20.43 7.80 -17.75
N SER A 16 19.33 8.29 -17.19
CA SER A 16 18.07 7.55 -17.08
C SER A 16 17.06 7.83 -18.21
N SER A 17 17.46 8.41 -19.32
CA SER A 17 16.54 8.78 -20.41
C SER A 17 16.34 7.69 -21.47
N TYR A 18 16.07 6.45 -21.06
CA TYR A 18 15.43 5.50 -21.96
C TYR A 18 13.94 5.46 -21.61
N ALA A 19 13.12 5.96 -22.54
CA ALA A 19 11.67 5.91 -22.46
C ALA A 19 11.18 4.45 -22.58
N GLN A 20 11.31 3.67 -21.52
CA GLN A 20 10.50 2.49 -21.33
C GLN A 20 9.11 2.96 -20.95
N THR A 21 8.07 2.37 -21.53
CA THR A 21 6.68 2.64 -21.18
C THR A 21 6.43 2.20 -19.75
N VAL A 22 6.64 3.12 -18.79
CA VAL A 22 6.33 2.87 -17.38
C VAL A 22 4.82 2.72 -17.27
N ARG A 23 4.35 1.56 -16.82
CA ARG A 23 2.93 1.37 -16.56
C ARG A 23 2.52 2.18 -15.34
N LYS A 24 1.54 3.06 -15.55
CA LYS A 24 1.04 4.03 -14.58
C LYS A 24 0.51 3.40 -13.29
N TYR A 25 0.01 2.17 -13.36
CA TYR A 25 -0.67 1.45 -12.28
C TYR A 25 -0.09 0.04 -12.07
N SER A 26 1.22 -0.07 -11.96
CA SER A 26 1.87 -1.34 -11.64
C SER A 26 1.88 -1.57 -10.12
N ASN A 27 1.61 -2.81 -9.69
CA ASN A 27 1.64 -3.24 -8.28
C ASN A 27 0.76 -2.43 -7.32
N GLU A 28 -0.38 -1.91 -7.78
CA GLU A 28 -1.25 -1.05 -6.96
C GLU A 28 -1.82 -1.76 -5.71
N PHE A 29 -1.89 -3.10 -5.70
CA PHE A 29 -2.26 -3.84 -4.50
C PHE A 29 -1.31 -3.57 -3.30
N MET A 30 -0.04 -3.21 -3.56
CA MET A 30 0.92 -2.79 -2.54
C MET A 30 0.69 -1.36 -2.01
N ASN A 31 -0.26 -0.61 -2.58
CA ASN A 31 -0.56 0.78 -2.22
C ASN A 31 -1.93 0.98 -1.56
N ILE A 32 -2.72 -0.09 -1.43
CA ILE A 32 -4.07 -0.03 -0.84
C ILE A 32 -4.01 0.46 0.61
N GLY A 33 -3.01 0.02 1.37
CA GLY A 33 -2.86 0.32 2.78
C GLY A 33 -3.12 -0.90 3.65
N VAL A 34 -2.51 -0.92 4.83
CA VAL A 34 -2.64 -1.97 5.83
C VAL A 34 -2.95 -1.37 7.19
N ASP A 35 -3.51 -2.17 8.11
CA ASP A 35 -3.93 -1.78 9.44
C ASP A 35 -5.18 -0.87 9.48
N ALA A 36 -6.24 -1.35 10.12
CA ALA A 36 -7.48 -0.61 10.25
C ALA A 36 -7.29 0.75 10.95
N ALA A 37 -6.32 0.85 11.88
CA ALA A 37 -5.99 2.11 12.53
C ALA A 37 -5.51 3.16 11.51
N ALA A 38 -4.58 2.79 10.63
CA ALA A 38 -4.06 3.67 9.59
C ALA A 38 -5.11 4.02 8.53
N LEU A 39 -5.89 3.03 8.10
CA LEU A 39 -6.98 3.22 7.13
C LEU A 39 -8.08 4.12 7.67
N GLY A 40 -8.39 4.05 8.98
CA GLY A 40 -9.31 4.98 9.65
C GLY A 40 -8.83 6.44 9.63
N MET A 41 -7.51 6.66 9.52
CA MET A 41 -6.86 7.97 9.38
C MET A 41 -6.57 8.35 7.92
N ALA A 42 -7.22 7.71 6.95
CA ALA A 42 -6.98 7.91 5.52
C ALA A 42 -5.51 7.74 5.11
N ASN A 43 -4.80 6.80 5.74
CA ASN A 43 -3.39 6.49 5.49
C ASN A 43 -2.41 7.63 5.86
N ALA A 44 -2.84 8.62 6.62
CA ALA A 44 -2.00 9.75 7.04
C ALA A 44 -1.10 9.37 8.25
N VAL A 45 -0.26 8.33 8.09
CA VAL A 45 0.54 7.75 9.18
C VAL A 45 2.05 7.65 8.89
N THR A 46 2.52 8.16 7.76
CA THR A 46 3.94 8.06 7.36
C THR A 46 4.91 8.62 8.40
N SER A 47 4.50 9.63 9.17
CA SER A 47 5.31 10.23 10.23
C SER A 47 5.08 9.62 11.61
N SER A 48 3.88 9.08 11.89
CA SER A 48 3.45 8.67 13.23
C SER A 48 3.49 7.17 13.47
N THR A 49 3.71 6.36 12.42
CA THR A 49 3.82 4.91 12.57
C THR A 49 5.01 4.52 13.44
N ASN A 50 4.79 3.65 14.44
CA ASN A 50 5.75 3.32 15.49
C ASN A 50 5.60 1.88 16.03
N ASP A 51 5.02 0.99 15.23
CA ASP A 51 4.72 -0.40 15.59
C ASP A 51 5.12 -1.37 14.46
N VAL A 52 4.70 -2.63 14.54
CA VAL A 52 4.99 -3.67 13.54
C VAL A 52 4.54 -3.29 12.12
N ASN A 53 3.48 -2.46 11.97
CA ASN A 53 2.96 -2.02 10.68
C ASN A 53 3.84 -0.92 10.04
N SER A 54 4.83 -0.40 10.80
CA SER A 54 5.83 0.52 10.29
C SER A 54 6.60 -0.08 9.11
N GLY A 55 6.85 -1.39 9.10
CA GLY A 55 7.50 -2.07 7.96
C GLY A 55 6.83 -1.75 6.63
N TYR A 56 5.51 -1.56 6.62
CA TYR A 56 4.76 -1.15 5.44
C TYR A 56 4.72 0.38 5.24
N TRP A 57 4.39 1.15 6.30
CA TRP A 57 4.12 2.59 6.18
C TRP A 57 5.39 3.44 6.09
N ASN A 58 6.33 3.19 6.98
CA ASN A 58 7.64 3.84 7.07
C ASN A 58 8.55 2.96 7.95
N PRO A 59 9.43 2.14 7.38
CA PRO A 59 10.22 1.19 8.15
C PRO A 59 11.09 1.84 9.25
N ALA A 60 11.40 3.13 9.17
CA ALA A 60 12.14 3.82 10.22
C ALA A 60 11.41 3.78 11.58
N GLY A 61 10.07 3.68 11.57
CA GLY A 61 9.25 3.59 12.78
C GLY A 61 9.42 2.29 13.59
N LEU A 62 9.99 1.23 13.01
CA LEU A 62 10.23 -0.03 13.72
C LEU A 62 11.15 0.11 14.92
N VAL A 63 12.01 1.14 14.99
CA VAL A 63 12.90 1.38 16.15
C VAL A 63 12.17 1.75 17.43
N HIS A 64 10.86 2.02 17.36
CA HIS A 64 10.01 2.30 18.52
C HIS A 64 9.39 1.04 19.14
N LEU A 65 9.62 -0.12 18.54
CA LEU A 65 9.21 -1.40 19.14
C LEU A 65 9.96 -1.60 20.46
N GLU A 66 9.24 -2.09 21.45
CA GLU A 66 9.84 -2.48 22.74
C GLU A 66 10.21 -3.97 22.76
N ASP A 67 9.46 -4.81 22.03
CA ASP A 67 9.65 -6.26 21.94
C ASP A 67 8.96 -6.80 20.66
N HIS A 68 8.73 -8.09 20.61
CA HIS A 68 8.06 -8.78 19.49
C HIS A 68 6.61 -8.33 19.32
N GLN A 69 6.26 -7.96 18.13
CA GLN A 69 4.88 -7.63 17.76
C GLN A 69 4.41 -8.44 16.56
N LEU A 70 3.13 -8.87 16.59
CA LEU A 70 2.42 -9.49 15.48
C LEU A 70 1.24 -8.61 15.07
N SER A 71 1.02 -8.45 13.77
CA SER A 71 -0.17 -7.79 13.22
C SER A 71 -0.85 -8.69 12.19
N LEU A 72 -2.18 -8.71 12.24
CA LEU A 72 -3.05 -9.40 11.27
C LEU A 72 -4.11 -8.41 10.81
N MET A 73 -4.44 -8.42 9.52
CA MET A 73 -5.54 -7.64 8.97
C MET A 73 -6.29 -8.45 7.91
N HIS A 74 -7.60 -8.28 7.89
CA HIS A 74 -8.48 -8.76 6.82
C HIS A 74 -9.40 -7.65 6.37
N ALA A 75 -9.53 -7.49 5.06
CA ALA A 75 -10.44 -6.54 4.44
C ALA A 75 -11.17 -7.15 3.25
N ASN A 76 -12.45 -6.83 3.14
CA ASN A 76 -13.29 -7.16 2.02
C ASN A 76 -13.55 -5.91 1.18
N TYR A 77 -13.18 -5.97 -0.09
CA TYR A 77 -13.34 -4.89 -1.06
C TYR A 77 -14.39 -5.27 -2.12
N PHE A 78 -15.02 -4.26 -2.73
CA PHE A 78 -15.95 -4.40 -3.85
C PHE A 78 -17.10 -5.38 -3.55
N ALA A 79 -17.81 -5.15 -2.44
CA ALA A 79 -18.91 -6.00 -2.00
C ALA A 79 -18.53 -7.49 -1.84
N ASN A 80 -17.36 -7.75 -1.26
CA ASN A 80 -16.81 -9.09 -1.00
C ASN A 80 -16.30 -9.85 -2.25
N ILE A 81 -16.06 -9.14 -3.35
CA ILE A 81 -15.47 -9.75 -4.55
C ILE A 81 -13.96 -9.96 -4.36
N ALA A 82 -13.27 -8.97 -3.78
CA ALA A 82 -11.83 -9.05 -3.55
C ALA A 82 -11.51 -9.11 -2.05
N GLN A 83 -10.53 -9.93 -1.71
CA GLN A 83 -10.02 -10.11 -0.35
C GLN A 83 -8.61 -9.55 -0.24
N TYR A 84 -8.33 -8.85 0.86
CA TYR A 84 -7.02 -8.28 1.14
C TYR A 84 -6.61 -8.68 2.55
N ASP A 85 -5.58 -9.52 2.62
CA ASP A 85 -5.05 -10.06 3.86
C ASP A 85 -3.65 -9.55 4.10
N TYR A 86 -3.33 -9.25 5.35
CA TYR A 86 -2.00 -8.83 5.76
C TYR A 86 -1.60 -9.53 7.05
N ILE A 87 -0.36 -9.96 7.10
CA ILE A 87 0.31 -10.45 8.31
C ILE A 87 1.69 -9.81 8.40
N ALA A 88 2.07 -9.36 9.59
CA ALA A 88 3.40 -8.84 9.86
C ALA A 88 3.90 -9.28 11.22
N TYR A 89 5.21 -9.48 11.30
CA TYR A 89 5.95 -9.73 12.51
C TYR A 89 7.17 -8.83 12.55
N ALA A 90 7.44 -8.24 13.70
CA ALA A 90 8.64 -7.44 13.90
C ALA A 90 9.22 -7.65 15.30
N ASN A 91 10.50 -7.43 15.41
CA ASN A 91 11.25 -7.60 16.64
C ASN A 91 12.42 -6.62 16.73
N THR A 92 12.77 -6.22 17.94
CA THR A 92 14.00 -5.47 18.23
C THR A 92 15.23 -6.39 18.07
N ILE A 93 16.32 -5.81 17.58
CA ILE A 93 17.65 -6.47 17.55
C ILE A 93 18.47 -6.01 18.76
N ASP A 94 18.46 -4.71 18.99
CA ASP A 94 19.12 -4.00 20.08
C ASP A 94 18.33 -2.72 20.40
N ASP A 95 18.81 -1.88 21.32
CA ASP A 95 18.16 -0.64 21.76
C ASP A 95 18.00 0.39 20.63
N ASP A 96 18.71 0.25 19.53
CA ASP A 96 18.79 1.18 18.42
C ASP A 96 18.27 0.62 17.11
N SER A 97 18.03 -0.69 17.00
CA SER A 97 17.67 -1.31 15.73
C SER A 97 16.60 -2.40 15.85
N ALA A 98 15.80 -2.54 14.79
CA ALA A 98 14.73 -3.52 14.68
C ALA A 98 14.61 -4.06 13.25
N TRP A 99 14.00 -5.22 13.11
CA TRP A 99 13.66 -5.83 11.83
C TRP A 99 12.22 -6.28 11.80
N GLY A 100 11.70 -6.48 10.60
CA GLY A 100 10.35 -6.99 10.41
C GLY A 100 10.22 -7.75 9.10
N ILE A 101 9.17 -8.55 9.03
CA ILE A 101 8.71 -9.22 7.82
C ILE A 101 7.21 -9.08 7.72
N SER A 102 6.72 -8.83 6.51
CA SER A 102 5.28 -8.80 6.26
C SER A 102 4.91 -9.51 4.96
N LEU A 103 3.69 -9.99 4.90
CA LEU A 103 3.07 -10.61 3.74
C LEU A 103 1.72 -9.93 3.49
N ILE A 104 1.50 -9.52 2.27
CA ILE A 104 0.22 -9.09 1.71
C ILE A 104 -0.27 -10.16 0.73
N ARG A 105 -1.56 -10.48 0.80
CA ARG A 105 -2.29 -11.21 -0.24
C ARG A 105 -3.47 -10.37 -0.70
N PHE A 106 -3.58 -10.12 -1.99
CA PHE A 106 -4.77 -9.56 -2.62
C PHE A 106 -5.29 -10.54 -3.65
N GLY A 107 -6.54 -10.98 -3.53
CA GLY A 107 -7.06 -12.04 -4.37
C GLY A 107 -8.53 -11.88 -4.72
N VAL A 108 -8.89 -12.43 -5.87
CA VAL A 108 -10.27 -12.61 -6.33
C VAL A 108 -10.42 -14.08 -6.71
N ASP A 109 -11.32 -14.75 -6.05
CA ASP A 109 -11.59 -16.18 -6.26
C ASP A 109 -12.85 -16.37 -7.11
N ASP A 110 -13.02 -17.58 -7.66
CA ASP A 110 -14.21 -18.02 -8.39
C ASP A 110 -14.58 -17.16 -9.62
N ILE A 111 -13.58 -16.66 -10.35
CA ILE A 111 -13.80 -15.92 -11.58
C ILE A 111 -14.26 -16.89 -12.69
N MET A 112 -15.41 -16.62 -13.30
CA MET A 112 -15.93 -17.46 -14.39
C MET A 112 -15.09 -17.30 -15.65
N ASN A 113 -14.50 -18.39 -16.12
CA ASN A 113 -13.89 -18.47 -17.43
C ASN A 113 -14.93 -18.93 -18.47
N THR A 114 -15.32 -18.03 -19.35
CA THR A 114 -16.29 -18.26 -20.42
C THR A 114 -15.66 -18.33 -21.80
N THR A 115 -14.34 -18.45 -21.91
CA THR A 115 -13.63 -18.44 -23.21
C THR A 115 -14.01 -19.61 -24.10
N GLU A 116 -14.44 -20.74 -23.53
CA GLU A 116 -14.88 -21.92 -24.26
C GLU A 116 -16.41 -22.09 -24.29
N LEU A 117 -17.19 -21.08 -23.83
CA LEU A 117 -18.65 -21.13 -23.75
C LEU A 117 -19.31 -21.31 -25.09
N ILE A 118 -18.76 -20.70 -26.12
CA ILE A 118 -19.29 -20.77 -27.52
C ILE A 118 -18.31 -21.61 -28.33
N ASP A 119 -18.85 -22.65 -28.98
CA ASP A 119 -18.06 -23.51 -29.88
C ASP A 119 -17.87 -22.86 -31.29
N SER A 120 -17.05 -23.51 -32.13
CA SER A 120 -16.77 -23.03 -33.48
C SER A 120 -18.00 -23.01 -34.42
N GLN A 121 -19.10 -23.63 -34.00
CA GLN A 121 -20.37 -23.66 -34.72
C GLN A 121 -21.37 -22.63 -34.21
N GLY A 122 -21.02 -21.88 -33.12
CA GLY A 122 -21.85 -20.88 -32.49
C GLY A 122 -22.82 -21.43 -31.44
N ASN A 123 -22.70 -22.70 -31.03
CA ASN A 123 -23.54 -23.28 -29.99
C ASN A 123 -23.02 -22.86 -28.62
N ILE A 124 -23.94 -22.59 -27.69
CA ILE A 124 -23.64 -22.26 -26.31
C ILE A 124 -23.69 -23.51 -25.44
N ASP A 125 -22.59 -23.83 -24.75
CA ASP A 125 -22.49 -24.96 -23.81
C ASP A 125 -22.02 -24.45 -22.44
N TYR A 126 -22.95 -24.29 -21.50
CA TYR A 126 -22.69 -23.81 -20.13
C TYR A 126 -21.84 -24.79 -19.31
N ASN A 127 -21.72 -26.07 -19.69
CA ASN A 127 -20.86 -27.04 -19.00
C ASN A 127 -19.36 -26.76 -19.25
N ARG A 128 -19.02 -25.91 -20.19
CA ARG A 128 -17.65 -25.47 -20.49
C ARG A 128 -17.19 -24.27 -19.65
N ILE A 129 -18.05 -23.72 -18.82
CA ILE A 129 -17.65 -22.70 -17.86
C ILE A 129 -16.76 -23.33 -16.80
N SER A 130 -15.55 -22.82 -16.67
CA SER A 130 -14.62 -23.19 -15.60
C SER A 130 -14.38 -22.01 -14.67
N LEU A 131 -13.88 -22.26 -13.45
CA LEU A 131 -13.53 -21.21 -12.51
C LEU A 131 -12.01 -21.08 -12.43
N PHE A 132 -11.53 -19.85 -12.23
CA PHE A 132 -10.14 -19.57 -11.89
C PHE A 132 -10.06 -18.46 -10.85
N SER A 133 -8.90 -18.33 -10.21
CA SER A 133 -8.62 -17.28 -9.23
C SER A 133 -7.42 -16.45 -9.66
N THR A 134 -7.38 -15.19 -9.23
CA THR A 134 -6.19 -14.35 -9.33
C THR A 134 -5.71 -14.02 -7.93
N ALA A 135 -4.38 -13.98 -7.72
CA ALA A 135 -3.80 -13.61 -6.45
C ALA A 135 -2.46 -12.90 -6.63
N ASP A 136 -2.32 -11.76 -5.97
CA ASP A 136 -1.10 -11.00 -5.86
C ASP A 136 -0.55 -11.12 -4.44
N TYR A 137 0.73 -11.44 -4.32
CA TYR A 137 1.44 -11.58 -3.05
C TYR A 137 2.61 -10.60 -3.00
N GLY A 138 2.78 -9.94 -1.85
CA GLY A 138 3.92 -9.09 -1.58
C GLY A 138 4.56 -9.47 -0.25
N VAL A 139 5.82 -9.92 -0.28
CA VAL A 139 6.62 -10.15 0.93
C VAL A 139 7.59 -8.98 1.07
N THR A 140 7.62 -8.37 2.25
CA THR A 140 8.52 -7.26 2.57
C THR A 140 9.38 -7.60 3.77
N PHE A 141 10.69 -7.45 3.62
CA PHE A 141 11.68 -7.50 4.69
C PHE A 141 12.09 -6.08 5.03
N SER A 142 12.01 -5.73 6.31
CA SER A 142 12.24 -4.39 6.82
C SER A 142 13.39 -4.38 7.81
N TYR A 143 14.20 -3.33 7.77
CA TYR A 143 15.24 -3.06 8.78
C TYR A 143 15.21 -1.57 9.12
N ALA A 144 15.39 -1.26 10.40
CA ALA A 144 15.43 0.11 10.90
C ALA A 144 16.53 0.31 11.91
N ARG A 145 17.05 1.55 11.97
CA ARG A 145 18.04 1.94 12.98
C ARG A 145 17.97 3.42 13.32
N LYS A 146 18.19 3.74 14.61
CA LYS A 146 18.38 5.12 15.09
C LYS A 146 19.73 5.65 14.61
N LEU A 147 19.78 6.90 14.23
CA LEU A 147 21.01 7.60 13.88
C LEU A 147 21.67 8.19 15.14
N GLN A 148 22.96 8.51 15.04
CA GLN A 148 23.66 9.21 16.14
C GLN A 148 23.15 10.64 16.37
N VAL A 149 22.37 11.19 15.44
CA VAL A 149 21.69 12.49 15.58
C VAL A 149 20.38 12.27 16.30
N PRO A 150 20.17 12.87 17.47
CA PRO A 150 18.97 12.63 18.28
C PRO A 150 17.69 12.92 17.50
N GLY A 151 16.72 12.01 17.62
CA GLY A 151 15.42 12.11 16.99
C GLY A 151 15.39 11.64 15.52
N PHE A 152 16.53 11.30 14.89
CA PHE A 152 16.57 10.77 13.53
C PHE A 152 16.71 9.25 13.52
N GLN A 153 15.89 8.60 12.71
CA GLN A 153 15.93 7.18 12.41
C GLN A 153 15.73 6.93 10.91
N TYR A 154 16.31 5.86 10.40
CA TYR A 154 16.14 5.41 9.03
C TYR A 154 15.64 3.99 8.96
N GLY A 155 15.01 3.66 7.86
CA GLY A 155 14.60 2.30 7.56
C GLY A 155 14.71 1.98 6.08
N VAL A 156 14.82 0.70 5.77
CA VAL A 156 14.88 0.18 4.41
C VAL A 156 14.00 -1.06 4.29
N ASN A 157 13.44 -1.26 3.11
CA ASN A 157 12.69 -2.46 2.75
C ASN A 157 13.30 -3.13 1.53
N ALA A 158 13.26 -4.47 1.52
CA ALA A 158 13.42 -5.29 0.34
C ALA A 158 12.10 -6.03 0.08
N LYS A 159 11.56 -5.94 -1.14
CA LYS A 159 10.27 -6.50 -1.52
C LYS A 159 10.41 -7.58 -2.56
N VAL A 160 9.66 -8.67 -2.39
CA VAL A 160 9.47 -9.72 -3.37
C VAL A 160 7.99 -9.77 -3.70
N ILE A 161 7.65 -9.69 -4.98
CA ILE A 161 6.27 -9.69 -5.45
C ILE A 161 6.04 -10.92 -6.31
N ARG A 162 4.93 -11.62 -6.07
CA ARG A 162 4.46 -12.75 -6.88
C ARG A 162 3.03 -12.48 -7.31
N ARG A 163 2.77 -12.48 -8.62
CA ARG A 163 1.42 -12.29 -9.15
C ARG A 163 1.01 -13.50 -9.97
N ILE A 164 -0.24 -13.94 -9.83
CA ILE A 164 -0.77 -15.13 -10.48
C ILE A 164 -2.15 -14.80 -11.05
N ILE A 165 -2.35 -15.05 -12.33
CA ILE A 165 -3.62 -14.89 -13.03
C ILE A 165 -4.04 -16.27 -13.56
N GLY A 166 -4.73 -17.04 -12.72
CA GLY A 166 -5.14 -18.39 -13.06
C GLY A 166 -4.00 -19.24 -13.61
N LYS A 167 -4.25 -19.87 -14.77
CA LYS A 167 -3.26 -20.60 -15.56
C LYS A 167 -2.60 -19.74 -16.66
N PHE A 168 -3.11 -18.51 -16.85
CA PHE A 168 -2.78 -17.70 -18.03
C PHE A 168 -1.41 -17.03 -17.93
N ALA A 169 -1.10 -16.47 -16.75
CA ALA A 169 0.14 -15.74 -16.54
C ALA A 169 0.56 -15.71 -15.08
N SER A 170 1.85 -15.52 -14.86
CA SER A 170 2.38 -15.26 -13.54
C SER A 170 3.63 -14.37 -13.62
N SER A 171 3.91 -13.58 -12.55
CA SER A 171 5.11 -12.75 -12.53
C SER A 171 5.86 -12.85 -11.21
N TRP A 172 7.13 -12.52 -11.29
CA TRP A 172 7.99 -12.22 -10.15
C TRP A 172 8.46 -10.78 -10.24
N GLY A 173 8.48 -10.09 -9.10
CA GLY A 173 8.96 -8.71 -9.00
C GLY A 173 9.85 -8.51 -7.79
N PHE A 174 10.76 -7.52 -7.89
CA PHE A 174 11.68 -7.15 -6.83
C PHE A 174 11.80 -5.64 -6.76
N GLY A 175 11.83 -5.10 -5.54
CA GLY A 175 11.95 -3.67 -5.32
C GLY A 175 12.50 -3.34 -3.94
N PHE A 176 12.93 -2.09 -3.78
CA PHE A 176 13.46 -1.56 -2.54
C PHE A 176 12.79 -0.24 -2.18
N ASP A 177 12.67 0.00 -0.87
CA ASP A 177 12.19 1.26 -0.33
C ASP A 177 13.24 1.82 0.64
N ALA A 178 13.21 3.13 0.84
CA ALA A 178 14.01 3.81 1.85
C ALA A 178 13.15 4.84 2.59
N ALA A 179 13.40 5.00 3.88
CA ALA A 179 12.59 5.85 4.73
C ALA A 179 13.41 6.54 5.80
N LEU A 180 12.90 7.68 6.24
CA LEU A 180 13.41 8.45 7.35
C LEU A 180 12.24 8.88 8.24
N GLN A 181 12.48 8.92 9.55
CA GLN A 181 11.63 9.65 10.49
C GLN A 181 12.49 10.58 11.33
N PHE A 182 11.87 11.67 11.75
CA PHE A 182 12.46 12.63 12.67
C PHE A 182 11.43 13.07 13.69
N GLU A 183 11.78 13.00 14.97
CA GLU A 183 10.93 13.39 16.07
C GLU A 183 11.59 14.47 16.94
N LYS A 184 10.83 15.53 17.22
CA LYS A 184 11.26 16.62 18.10
C LYS A 184 10.06 17.36 18.70
N ASN A 185 10.00 17.47 20.03
CA ASN A 185 8.98 18.26 20.74
C ASN A 185 7.55 17.90 20.31
N ASP A 186 7.20 16.63 20.34
CA ASP A 186 5.90 16.06 19.91
C ASP A 186 5.56 16.21 18.41
N TRP A 187 6.43 16.85 17.63
CA TRP A 187 6.35 16.86 16.18
C TRP A 187 7.08 15.67 15.60
N GLN A 188 6.44 15.01 14.64
CA GLN A 188 6.99 13.88 13.92
C GLN A 188 6.96 14.19 12.41
N PHE A 189 8.07 13.95 11.75
CA PHE A 189 8.23 14.09 10.31
C PHE A 189 8.58 12.73 9.74
N GLY A 190 7.96 12.37 8.61
CA GLY A 190 8.22 11.13 7.90
C GLY A 190 8.51 11.39 6.44
N LEU A 191 9.51 10.69 5.92
CA LEU A 191 9.78 10.58 4.48
C LEU A 191 9.84 9.10 4.14
N MET A 192 9.06 8.67 3.16
CA MET A 192 9.11 7.33 2.58
C MET A 192 9.27 7.45 1.07
N VAL A 193 10.27 6.78 0.53
CA VAL A 193 10.47 6.62 -0.91
C VAL A 193 10.22 5.15 -1.24
N ARG A 194 9.07 4.87 -1.85
CA ARG A 194 8.72 3.54 -2.33
C ARG A 194 9.33 3.29 -3.69
N ASP A 195 9.72 2.05 -3.94
CA ASP A 195 10.24 1.61 -5.24
C ASP A 195 11.43 2.46 -5.74
N ILE A 196 12.37 2.82 -4.81
CA ILE A 196 13.48 3.76 -5.07
C ILE A 196 14.38 3.32 -6.23
N THR A 197 14.50 2.00 -6.45
CA THR A 197 15.26 1.42 -7.58
C THR A 197 14.37 1.11 -8.78
N THR A 198 13.12 1.56 -8.79
CA THR A 198 12.01 0.97 -9.56
C THR A 198 11.73 -0.47 -9.14
N THR A 199 10.51 -0.93 -9.28
CA THR A 199 10.21 -2.36 -9.09
C THR A 199 9.99 -3.00 -10.45
N TYR A 200 10.76 -4.03 -10.74
CA TYR A 200 10.69 -4.79 -11.98
C TYR A 200 9.83 -6.03 -11.75
N ASN A 201 8.81 -6.23 -12.59
CA ASN A 201 8.06 -7.46 -12.68
C ASN A 201 8.33 -8.14 -14.00
N VAL A 202 8.65 -9.43 -13.98
CA VAL A 202 8.86 -10.25 -15.15
C VAL A 202 7.72 -11.26 -15.23
N TRP A 203 6.96 -11.19 -16.31
CA TRP A 203 5.81 -12.04 -16.58
C TRP A 203 6.20 -13.27 -17.40
N SER A 204 5.69 -14.42 -16.99
CA SER A 204 5.64 -15.65 -17.77
C SER A 204 4.21 -15.89 -18.17
N ILE A 205 3.95 -15.94 -19.50
CA ILE A 205 2.62 -16.10 -20.09
C ILE A 205 2.52 -17.50 -20.67
N ASP A 206 1.45 -18.21 -20.36
CA ASP A 206 1.13 -19.49 -21.02
C ASP A 206 0.54 -19.21 -22.42
N GLU A 207 1.37 -19.43 -23.46
CA GLU A 207 0.97 -19.15 -24.83
C GLU A 207 -0.23 -19.99 -25.28
N ALA A 208 -0.37 -21.23 -24.79
CA ALA A 208 -1.46 -22.12 -25.18
C ALA A 208 -2.79 -21.60 -24.65
N GLU A 209 -2.82 -21.19 -23.38
CA GLU A 209 -4.00 -20.60 -22.76
C GLU A 209 -4.31 -19.21 -23.34
N TYR A 210 -3.28 -18.39 -23.62
CA TYR A 210 -3.46 -17.09 -24.27
C TYR A 210 -4.09 -17.21 -25.66
N LYS A 211 -3.63 -18.17 -26.48
CA LYS A 211 -4.19 -18.44 -27.81
C LYS A 211 -5.66 -18.87 -27.77
N LYS A 212 -6.09 -19.60 -26.73
CA LYS A 212 -7.51 -19.91 -26.54
C LYS A 212 -8.35 -18.66 -26.38
N ILE A 213 -7.88 -17.71 -25.55
CA ILE A 213 -8.57 -16.41 -25.34
C ILE A 213 -8.59 -15.59 -26.61
N ALA A 214 -7.44 -15.44 -27.28
CA ALA A 214 -7.32 -14.67 -28.53
C ALA A 214 -8.22 -15.22 -29.64
N ASN A 215 -8.35 -16.55 -29.76
CA ASN A 215 -9.22 -17.19 -30.74
C ASN A 215 -10.72 -17.10 -30.40
N ALA A 216 -11.06 -16.96 -29.11
CA ALA A 216 -12.45 -16.84 -28.65
C ALA A 216 -13.07 -15.48 -29.02
N ILE A 217 -12.26 -14.44 -29.26
CA ILE A 217 -12.72 -13.07 -29.55
C ILE A 217 -12.19 -12.67 -30.94
N PRO A 218 -13.02 -12.72 -31.98
CA PRO A 218 -12.63 -12.31 -33.32
C PRO A 218 -12.18 -10.83 -33.37
N GLY A 219 -11.03 -10.57 -34.02
CA GLY A 219 -10.51 -9.21 -34.23
C GLY A 219 -9.66 -8.65 -33.07
N GLN A 220 -9.36 -9.42 -32.03
CA GLN A 220 -8.39 -9.03 -31.03
C GLN A 220 -6.95 -9.13 -31.56
N ASN A 221 -6.08 -8.28 -30.96
CA ASN A 221 -4.64 -8.37 -31.20
C ASN A 221 -4.14 -9.73 -30.69
N GLN A 222 -3.46 -10.47 -31.54
CA GLN A 222 -2.90 -11.80 -31.25
C GLN A 222 -1.45 -11.74 -30.73
N GLU A 223 -0.89 -10.52 -30.58
CA GLU A 223 0.45 -10.35 -30.04
C GLU A 223 0.45 -10.61 -28.52
N LEU A 224 1.46 -11.35 -28.07
CA LEU A 224 1.65 -11.57 -26.63
C LEU A 224 1.92 -10.23 -25.93
N PRO A 225 1.34 -10.00 -24.73
CA PRO A 225 1.66 -8.83 -23.93
C PRO A 225 3.16 -8.75 -23.59
N GLU A 226 3.67 -7.55 -23.39
CA GLU A 226 5.04 -7.35 -22.92
C GLU A 226 5.29 -8.11 -21.62
N SER A 227 6.43 -8.81 -21.58
CA SER A 227 6.81 -9.64 -20.43
C SER A 227 7.42 -8.86 -19.26
N THR A 228 7.71 -7.57 -19.43
CA THR A 228 8.33 -6.73 -18.38
C THR A 228 7.43 -5.58 -18.03
N GLU A 229 7.26 -5.36 -16.74
CA GLU A 229 6.48 -4.27 -16.17
C GLU A 229 7.32 -3.54 -15.12
N ILE A 230 7.29 -2.21 -15.13
CA ILE A 230 8.09 -1.36 -14.24
C ILE A 230 7.15 -0.49 -13.41
N THR A 231 7.38 -0.46 -12.08
CA THR A 231 6.69 0.45 -11.15
C THR A 231 7.58 1.67 -10.90
N ALA A 232 7.05 2.86 -11.15
CA ALA A 232 7.75 4.11 -10.88
C ALA A 232 7.89 4.37 -9.38
N PRO A 233 8.96 5.06 -8.95
CA PRO A 233 9.11 5.51 -7.56
C PRO A 233 7.96 6.41 -7.12
N LYS A 234 7.59 6.31 -5.82
CA LYS A 234 6.62 7.17 -5.14
C LYS A 234 7.26 7.78 -3.91
N VAL A 235 6.94 9.04 -3.61
CA VAL A 235 7.43 9.74 -2.43
C VAL A 235 6.25 10.10 -1.53
N GLN A 236 6.37 9.79 -0.25
CA GLN A 236 5.38 10.13 0.77
C GLN A 236 6.04 11.00 1.84
N LEU A 237 5.46 12.15 2.10
CA LEU A 237 5.86 13.06 3.16
C LEU A 237 4.77 13.08 4.23
N GLY A 238 5.15 12.89 5.47
CA GLY A 238 4.26 12.91 6.61
C GLY A 238 4.66 13.97 7.63
N LEU A 239 3.66 14.59 8.24
CA LEU A 239 3.80 15.49 9.37
C LEU A 239 2.72 15.14 10.37
N SER A 240 3.08 14.96 11.64
CA SER A 240 2.11 14.75 12.71
C SER A 240 2.53 15.43 14.01
N LYS A 241 1.53 15.65 14.86
CA LYS A 241 1.73 16.14 16.21
C LYS A 241 0.76 15.49 17.18
N LYS A 242 1.30 14.99 18.30
CA LYS A 242 0.50 14.46 19.40
C LYS A 242 0.31 15.55 20.46
N PHE A 243 -0.94 15.78 20.84
CA PHE A 243 -1.36 16.71 21.89
C PHE A 243 -1.89 15.89 23.05
N ILE A 244 -1.34 16.10 24.26
CA ILE A 244 -1.90 15.57 25.49
C ILE A 244 -2.82 16.63 26.07
N VAL A 245 -4.14 16.39 26.02
CA VAL A 245 -5.14 17.37 26.48
C VAL A 245 -5.31 17.33 27.99
N ARG A 246 -5.29 16.13 28.57
CA ARG A 246 -5.22 15.82 30.00
C ARG A 246 -4.50 14.47 30.13
N TYR A 247 -4.22 14.03 31.34
CA TYR A 247 -3.55 12.74 31.58
C TYR A 247 -4.25 11.56 30.88
N ASP A 248 -5.57 11.66 30.65
CA ASP A 248 -6.39 10.59 30.10
C ASP A 248 -6.72 10.74 28.61
N TYR A 249 -6.47 11.91 28.02
CA TYR A 249 -6.89 12.19 26.63
C TYR A 249 -5.73 12.64 25.78
N SER A 250 -5.63 12.07 24.61
CA SER A 250 -4.67 12.46 23.57
C SER A 250 -5.35 12.74 22.24
N ILE A 251 -4.77 13.62 21.45
CA ILE A 251 -5.18 13.89 20.07
C ILE A 251 -3.92 13.80 19.21
N LEU A 252 -3.93 12.95 18.22
CA LEU A 252 -2.94 12.93 17.15
C LEU A 252 -3.56 13.57 15.91
N ALA A 253 -2.91 14.61 15.39
CA ALA A 253 -3.24 15.20 14.10
C ALA A 253 -2.11 14.89 13.13
N ALA A 254 -2.44 14.37 11.95
CA ALA A 254 -1.49 13.94 10.94
C ALA A 254 -1.90 14.40 9.54
N ALA A 255 -0.91 14.74 8.73
CA ALA A 255 -1.06 15.08 7.33
C ALA A 255 -0.02 14.35 6.49
N ASN A 256 -0.43 13.79 5.37
CA ASN A 256 0.45 13.17 4.39
C ASN A 256 0.31 13.86 3.03
N ILE A 257 1.39 13.85 2.28
CA ILE A 257 1.44 14.22 0.86
C ILE A 257 2.05 13.03 0.13
N ASN A 258 1.25 12.38 -0.70
CA ASN A 258 1.70 11.28 -1.55
C ASN A 258 1.99 11.83 -2.95
N MET A 259 3.20 11.62 -3.45
CA MET A 259 3.63 12.10 -4.76
C MET A 259 3.96 10.92 -5.66
N GLN A 260 3.38 10.92 -6.85
CA GLN A 260 3.63 9.95 -7.92
C GLN A 260 4.16 10.65 -9.16
N PHE A 261 5.25 10.14 -9.74
CA PHE A 261 5.88 10.74 -10.93
C PHE A 261 5.21 10.26 -12.22
N ALA A 262 3.92 10.54 -12.32
CA ALA A 262 3.09 10.26 -13.49
C ALA A 262 1.87 11.21 -13.47
N LYS A 263 1.27 11.46 -14.62
CA LYS A 263 -0.03 12.13 -14.70
C LYS A 263 -1.13 11.15 -14.31
N THR A 264 -1.92 11.48 -13.30
CA THR A 264 -3.01 10.66 -12.79
C THR A 264 -4.30 11.49 -12.65
N ASN A 265 -5.31 10.98 -11.95
CA ASN A 265 -6.57 11.70 -11.74
C ASN A 265 -6.65 12.42 -10.37
N GLU A 266 -5.52 12.51 -9.63
CA GLU A 266 -5.46 13.25 -8.38
C GLU A 266 -5.78 14.73 -8.60
N ILE A 267 -6.26 15.40 -7.53
CA ILE A 267 -6.68 16.81 -7.54
C ILE A 267 -5.57 17.76 -8.03
N ILE A 268 -4.32 17.44 -7.75
CA ILE A 268 -3.17 18.16 -8.27
C ILE A 268 -2.41 17.19 -9.16
N SER A 269 -2.52 17.37 -10.48
CA SER A 269 -1.86 16.50 -11.44
C SER A 269 -1.28 17.31 -12.59
N THR A 270 0.01 17.12 -12.84
CA THR A 270 0.75 17.67 -13.98
C THR A 270 1.25 16.53 -14.86
N ASP A 271 1.89 16.84 -15.98
CA ASP A 271 2.45 15.80 -16.85
C ASP A 271 3.62 15.03 -16.19
N PHE A 272 4.23 15.59 -15.13
CA PHE A 272 5.41 15.02 -14.47
C PHE A 272 5.15 14.48 -13.05
N VAL A 273 4.17 15.05 -12.32
CA VAL A 273 3.92 14.72 -10.93
C VAL A 273 2.45 14.89 -10.60
N SER A 274 1.91 13.95 -9.86
CA SER A 274 0.59 14.01 -9.23
C SER A 274 0.74 13.95 -7.72
N ILE A 275 -0.14 14.67 -7.00
CA ILE A 275 -0.10 14.83 -5.55
C ILE A 275 -1.48 14.46 -4.99
N ASP A 276 -1.49 13.52 -4.06
CA ASP A 276 -2.65 13.11 -3.27
C ASP A 276 -2.42 13.48 -1.79
N PRO A 277 -3.07 14.53 -1.27
CA PRO A 277 -3.02 14.88 0.14
C PRO A 277 -3.95 13.99 0.96
N ALA A 278 -3.56 13.72 2.22
CA ALA A 278 -4.41 13.05 3.19
C ALA A 278 -4.29 13.71 4.56
N LEU A 279 -5.40 13.75 5.30
CA LEU A 279 -5.48 14.26 6.67
C LEU A 279 -6.10 13.19 7.57
N GLY A 280 -5.49 12.98 8.74
CA GLY A 280 -5.95 12.02 9.73
C GLY A 280 -5.95 12.60 11.14
N PHE A 281 -6.92 12.18 11.93
CA PHE A 281 -7.06 12.52 13.34
C PHE A 281 -7.34 11.26 14.15
N GLU A 282 -6.67 11.13 15.30
CA GLU A 282 -6.94 10.11 16.29
C GLU A 282 -7.21 10.78 17.64
N PHE A 283 -8.31 10.43 18.24
CA PHE A 283 -8.63 10.77 19.63
C PHE A 283 -8.45 9.51 20.49
N GLY A 284 -7.57 9.56 21.48
CA GLY A 284 -7.27 8.48 22.42
C GLY A 284 -7.78 8.79 23.82
N TYR A 285 -8.34 7.77 24.48
CA TYR A 285 -8.74 7.82 25.88
C TYR A 285 -7.98 6.74 26.67
N THR A 286 -7.14 7.13 27.61
CA THR A 286 -6.33 6.28 28.51
C THR A 286 -5.48 5.22 27.77
N ASP A 287 -5.09 5.49 26.51
CA ASP A 287 -4.48 4.51 25.59
C ASP A 287 -5.25 3.17 25.49
N LEU A 288 -6.53 3.18 25.82
CA LEU A 288 -7.44 2.06 25.83
C LEU A 288 -8.41 2.07 24.63
N VAL A 289 -9.00 3.24 24.35
CA VAL A 289 -10.00 3.43 23.30
C VAL A 289 -9.53 4.51 22.35
N PHE A 290 -9.68 4.27 21.06
CA PHE A 290 -9.28 5.18 20.01
C PHE A 290 -10.44 5.41 19.04
N LEU A 291 -10.69 6.67 18.72
CA LEU A 291 -11.61 7.10 17.66
C LEU A 291 -10.78 7.79 16.58
N ARG A 292 -10.93 7.36 15.34
CA ARG A 292 -10.16 7.87 14.21
C ARG A 292 -11.07 8.40 13.12
N ALA A 293 -10.60 9.44 12.47
CA ALA A 293 -11.24 10.01 11.28
C ALA A 293 -10.16 10.49 10.31
N GLY A 294 -10.43 10.37 9.02
CA GLY A 294 -9.51 10.82 8.00
C GLY A 294 -10.19 11.12 6.68
N VAL A 295 -9.53 11.91 5.85
CA VAL A 295 -9.94 12.22 4.50
C VAL A 295 -8.73 12.24 3.57
N GLY A 296 -8.84 11.61 2.41
CA GLY A 296 -7.81 11.52 1.39
C GLY A 296 -8.38 11.08 0.06
N ASN A 297 -7.51 10.62 -0.83
CA ASN A 297 -7.88 10.16 -2.17
C ASN A 297 -8.73 11.21 -2.91
N PHE A 298 -8.20 12.43 -3.01
CA PHE A 298 -8.84 13.53 -3.73
C PHE A 298 -8.61 13.38 -5.22
N GLN A 299 -9.69 13.15 -5.99
CA GLN A 299 -9.62 12.87 -7.41
C GLN A 299 -10.52 13.78 -8.24
N ASN A 300 -10.08 14.12 -9.44
CA ASN A 300 -10.91 14.76 -10.46
C ASN A 300 -11.64 13.67 -11.25
N ILE A 301 -12.96 13.63 -11.10
CA ILE A 301 -13.85 12.65 -11.74
C ILE A 301 -14.56 13.33 -12.90
N GLN A 302 -14.30 12.87 -14.12
CA GLN A 302 -15.01 13.33 -15.30
C GLN A 302 -16.40 12.71 -15.33
N GLN A 303 -17.43 13.56 -15.40
CA GLN A 303 -18.82 13.16 -15.50
C GLN A 303 -19.21 12.86 -16.96
N ILE A 304 -20.34 12.20 -17.16
CA ILE A 304 -20.87 11.87 -18.50
C ILE A 304 -21.13 13.13 -19.35
N ASP A 305 -21.45 14.25 -18.72
CA ASP A 305 -21.67 15.55 -19.36
C ASP A 305 -20.37 16.35 -19.64
N ASN A 306 -19.20 15.71 -19.49
CA ASN A 306 -17.86 16.30 -19.57
C ASN A 306 -17.55 17.35 -18.49
N SER A 307 -18.37 17.53 -17.47
CA SER A 307 -18.02 18.34 -16.29
C SER A 307 -17.04 17.56 -15.39
N GLU A 308 -16.20 18.29 -14.66
CA GLU A 308 -15.29 17.72 -13.65
C GLU A 308 -15.89 17.90 -12.25
N LYS A 309 -15.86 16.84 -11.46
CA LYS A 309 -16.25 16.85 -10.06
C LYS A 309 -15.11 16.37 -9.20
N VAL A 310 -14.78 17.12 -8.14
CA VAL A 310 -13.81 16.67 -7.14
C VAL A 310 -14.46 15.62 -6.26
N GLY A 311 -13.83 14.46 -6.24
CA GLY A 311 -14.15 13.38 -5.34
C GLY A 311 -13.12 13.28 -4.21
N PHE A 312 -13.55 12.77 -3.05
CA PHE A 312 -12.70 12.50 -1.89
C PHE A 312 -13.23 11.31 -1.09
N GLN A 313 -12.37 10.69 -0.31
CA GLN A 313 -12.72 9.49 0.46
C GLN A 313 -12.63 9.78 1.96
N PRO A 314 -13.77 9.95 2.67
CA PRO A 314 -13.81 9.98 4.12
C PRO A 314 -13.69 8.57 4.70
N ASN A 315 -12.99 8.46 5.81
CA ASN A 315 -12.76 7.22 6.55
C ASN A 315 -13.01 7.45 8.03
N ILE A 316 -13.46 6.42 8.73
CA ILE A 316 -13.60 6.41 10.19
C ILE A 316 -13.04 5.10 10.75
N GLY A 317 -12.55 5.14 11.99
CA GLY A 317 -12.02 3.97 12.67
C GLY A 317 -12.27 3.98 14.17
N LEU A 318 -12.37 2.79 14.73
CA LEU A 318 -12.46 2.54 16.16
C LEU A 318 -11.35 1.58 16.56
N GLY A 319 -10.73 1.81 17.71
CA GLY A 319 -9.69 0.95 18.25
C GLY A 319 -9.89 0.69 19.74
N PHE A 320 -9.51 -0.51 20.15
CA PHE A 320 -9.47 -0.91 21.55
C PHE A 320 -8.17 -1.64 21.84
N LYS A 321 -7.40 -1.15 22.85
CA LYS A 321 -6.12 -1.75 23.26
C LYS A 321 -6.19 -2.13 24.73
N TYR A 322 -5.90 -3.39 25.04
CA TYR A 322 -5.87 -3.87 26.43
C TYR A 322 -4.82 -4.97 26.59
N LYS A 323 -3.91 -4.80 27.56
CA LYS A 323 -2.87 -5.78 27.91
C LYS A 323 -2.11 -6.35 26.71
N GLY A 324 -1.65 -5.47 25.81
CA GLY A 324 -0.85 -5.87 24.64
C GLY A 324 -1.65 -6.43 23.46
N ILE A 325 -2.96 -6.51 23.56
CA ILE A 325 -3.84 -6.84 22.45
C ILE A 325 -4.55 -5.57 22.00
N GLN A 326 -4.46 -5.25 20.72
CA GLN A 326 -5.19 -4.14 20.11
C GLN A 326 -6.05 -4.67 18.95
N ILE A 327 -7.31 -4.30 18.95
CA ILE A 327 -8.28 -4.61 17.90
C ILE A 327 -8.74 -3.29 17.31
N ASP A 328 -8.62 -3.15 16.01
CA ASP A 328 -9.06 -1.96 15.29
C ASP A 328 -10.05 -2.37 14.19
N TYR A 329 -11.00 -1.48 13.96
CA TYR A 329 -11.98 -1.59 12.89
C TYR A 329 -12.03 -0.27 12.13
N ALA A 330 -12.08 -0.33 10.80
CA ALA A 330 -12.26 0.84 9.96
C ALA A 330 -13.33 0.64 8.90
N LEU A 331 -14.07 1.70 8.65
CA LEU A 331 -14.93 1.88 7.49
C LEU A 331 -14.27 2.90 6.57
N THR A 332 -13.99 2.47 5.36
CA THR A 332 -13.37 3.33 4.35
C THR A 332 -14.32 3.55 3.18
N ASN A 333 -14.08 4.60 2.39
CA ASN A 333 -14.88 4.94 1.23
C ASN A 333 -16.35 5.25 1.58
N LEU A 334 -16.58 6.08 2.59
CA LEU A 334 -17.91 6.50 3.05
C LEU A 334 -18.61 7.51 2.11
N GLY A 335 -18.14 7.66 0.88
CA GLY A 335 -18.65 8.63 -0.09
C GLY A 335 -19.18 8.00 -1.38
N ASN A 336 -19.99 8.75 -2.12
CA ASN A 336 -20.75 8.38 -3.33
C ASN A 336 -19.88 8.09 -4.59
N GLN A 337 -18.62 7.69 -4.45
CA GLN A 337 -17.70 7.60 -5.60
C GLN A 337 -17.54 6.22 -6.17
N SER A 338 -17.98 5.20 -5.48
CA SER A 338 -17.88 3.81 -5.92
C SER A 338 -19.25 3.14 -5.87
N ALA A 339 -19.52 2.27 -6.82
CA ALA A 339 -20.71 1.40 -6.80
C ALA A 339 -20.72 0.45 -5.58
N ALA A 340 -19.57 0.25 -4.93
CA ALA A 340 -19.43 -0.47 -3.68
C ALA A 340 -19.50 0.51 -2.50
N LEU A 341 -20.50 0.33 -1.64
CA LEU A 341 -20.91 1.30 -0.61
C LEU A 341 -19.85 1.63 0.44
N TYR A 342 -19.02 0.70 0.86
CA TYR A 342 -17.91 0.88 1.83
C TYR A 342 -17.11 -0.40 1.95
N SER A 343 -15.90 -0.30 2.48
CA SER A 343 -15.05 -1.46 2.80
C SER A 343 -14.93 -1.59 4.30
N ASN A 344 -15.07 -2.84 4.79
CA ASN A 344 -14.90 -3.20 6.19
C ASN A 344 -13.49 -3.76 6.39
N ILE A 345 -12.75 -3.19 7.31
CA ILE A 345 -11.39 -3.59 7.60
C ILE A 345 -11.27 -3.91 9.09
N PHE A 346 -10.72 -5.07 9.39
CA PHE A 346 -10.41 -5.51 10.75
C PHE A 346 -8.93 -5.75 10.89
N SER A 347 -8.33 -5.26 11.96
CA SER A 347 -6.96 -5.61 12.31
C SER A 347 -6.82 -5.99 13.79
N LEU A 348 -5.89 -6.90 14.02
CA LEU A 348 -5.47 -7.38 15.33
C LEU A 348 -3.97 -7.18 15.46
N LYS A 349 -3.54 -6.53 16.53
CA LYS A 349 -2.14 -6.37 16.87
C LYS A 349 -1.88 -6.94 18.26
N VAL A 350 -0.78 -7.68 18.42
CA VAL A 350 -0.44 -8.40 19.64
C VAL A 350 1.01 -8.11 20.02
N ASP A 351 1.22 -7.56 21.22
CA ASP A 351 2.51 -7.39 21.84
C ASP A 351 2.93 -8.71 22.51
N LEU A 352 3.69 -9.53 21.82
CA LEU A 352 4.03 -10.89 22.26
C LEU A 352 4.94 -10.91 23.50
N GLY A 353 5.74 -9.87 23.71
CA GLY A 353 6.60 -9.73 24.89
C GLY A 353 5.84 -9.75 26.21
N LEU A 354 4.60 -9.23 26.24
CA LEU A 354 3.76 -9.22 27.45
C LEU A 354 3.22 -10.60 27.86
N PHE A 355 3.32 -11.60 27.00
CA PHE A 355 2.88 -12.98 27.26
C PHE A 355 4.04 -13.92 27.57
N ARG A 356 5.27 -13.41 27.62
CA ARG A 356 6.46 -14.18 27.98
C ARG A 356 6.62 -14.16 29.51
N ASN A 357 6.20 -15.28 30.16
CA ASN A 357 6.41 -15.54 31.60
C ASN A 357 7.87 -15.89 31.89
#